data_c79cf3573ca2ff4a4d6d7c8c87d8ffb0
#
_entry.id   c79cf3573ca2ff4a4d6d7c8c87d8ffb0
#
_cell.length_a   1.000
_cell.length_b   1.000
_cell.length_c   1.000
_cell.angle_alpha   90.00
_cell.angle_beta   90.00
_cell.angle_gamma   90.00
#
_symmetry.space_group_name_H-M   'P 1'
#
loop_
_entity.id
_entity.type
_entity.pdbx_description
1 polymer ?
#
loop_
_entity_poly.entity_id
_entity_poly.type
_entity_poly.pdbx_seq_one_letter_code
_entity_poly.pdbx_strand_id
1 'polypeptide(L)'
;MLSWWLPENVSTYGQDIDWLFLLIYWITGVTFVVVTVAFLGFLVVYRDRPGRRARFTHGSTPLEIVWTVVPSLILVVLTFLSAPAWSRIKMSVPPTDFVVEVTAKQFNWQVTYPGPDGKFGTADDKTLLDEMHVPVGKVVRVNLKSQDVIHSFFIPNARFKQDAVPGREIAEWFEITKPGKYEVPCAELCGFGHSGMKAWLYAHTAEDYARWAAENLRAEAAPAAEPRTAAGPKADDKRGKATR
;
A
#
# COMPACT_ATOMS: atom_id res chain seq x y z
N MET A 1 -0.42 -23.96 1.58
CA MET A 1 -0.71 -24.20 3.01
C MET A 1 0.26 -23.44 3.90
N LEU A 2 0.09 -22.12 4.02
CA LEU A 2 0.80 -21.28 4.98
C LEU A 2 -0.17 -20.31 5.67
N SER A 3 -1.42 -20.74 5.77
CA SER A 3 -2.54 -19.96 6.28
C SER A 3 -2.48 -19.67 7.79
N TRP A 4 -1.46 -20.15 8.51
CA TRP A 4 -1.38 -19.94 9.95
C TRP A 4 -0.63 -18.65 10.34
N TRP A 5 0.13 -18.05 9.44
CA TRP A 5 0.91 -16.83 9.71
C TRP A 5 0.79 -15.72 8.65
N LEU A 6 0.33 -16.04 7.43
CA LEU A 6 -0.04 -15.04 6.46
C LEU A 6 -1.57 -14.84 6.47
N PRO A 7 -2.07 -13.60 6.36
CA PRO A 7 -3.50 -13.37 6.20
C PRO A 7 -4.03 -14.06 4.94
N GLU A 8 -5.33 -14.39 4.92
CA GLU A 8 -5.97 -14.98 3.76
C GLU A 8 -5.72 -14.13 2.51
N ASN A 9 -5.30 -14.78 1.42
CA ASN A 9 -5.17 -14.10 0.14
C ASN A 9 -6.54 -13.93 -0.51
N VAL A 10 -6.89 -12.70 -0.86
CA VAL A 10 -8.16 -12.33 -1.49
C VAL A 10 -7.96 -11.53 -2.78
N SER A 11 -6.79 -11.59 -3.41
CA SER A 11 -6.54 -10.92 -4.68
C SER A 11 -6.23 -11.90 -5.81
N THR A 12 -6.42 -11.43 -7.03
CA THR A 12 -6.22 -12.23 -8.26
C THR A 12 -4.76 -12.60 -8.53
N TYR A 13 -3.81 -11.81 -8.04
CA TYR A 13 -2.37 -12.03 -8.22
C TYR A 13 -1.63 -12.45 -6.94
N GLY A 14 -2.31 -12.48 -5.81
CA GLY A 14 -1.66 -12.75 -4.53
C GLY A 14 -1.03 -14.13 -4.44
N GLN A 15 -1.51 -15.11 -5.21
CA GLN A 15 -0.92 -16.45 -5.25
C GLN A 15 0.51 -16.45 -5.83
N ASP A 16 0.79 -15.60 -6.82
CA ASP A 16 2.13 -15.50 -7.40
C ASP A 16 3.11 -14.89 -6.38
N ILE A 17 2.65 -13.89 -5.62
CA ILE A 17 3.44 -13.28 -4.57
C ILE A 17 3.70 -14.29 -3.44
N ASP A 18 2.68 -15.01 -3.01
CA ASP A 18 2.80 -16.03 -1.96
C ASP A 18 3.76 -17.15 -2.36
N TRP A 19 3.74 -17.59 -3.63
CA TRP A 19 4.67 -18.59 -4.13
C TRP A 19 6.12 -18.10 -4.10
N LEU A 20 6.39 -16.88 -4.59
CA LEU A 20 7.73 -16.28 -4.55
C LEU A 20 8.21 -16.08 -3.11
N PHE A 21 7.34 -15.59 -2.24
CA PHE A 21 7.63 -15.44 -0.82
C PHE A 21 8.05 -16.76 -0.18
N LEU A 22 7.30 -17.85 -0.46
CA LEU A 22 7.61 -19.18 0.03
C LEU A 22 8.94 -19.72 -0.47
N LEU A 23 9.22 -19.53 -1.75
CA LEU A 23 10.49 -19.93 -2.34
C LEU A 23 11.66 -19.25 -1.64
N ILE A 24 11.57 -17.94 -1.47
CA ILE A 24 12.60 -17.15 -0.77
C ILE A 24 12.70 -17.58 0.70
N TYR A 25 11.58 -17.79 1.38
CA TYR A 25 11.54 -18.25 2.76
C TYR A 25 12.28 -19.58 2.95
N TRP A 26 12.04 -20.55 2.08
CA TRP A 26 12.73 -21.84 2.17
C TRP A 26 14.21 -21.74 1.85
N ILE A 27 14.61 -20.98 0.83
CA ILE A 27 16.03 -20.73 0.53
C ILE A 27 16.74 -20.10 1.72
N THR A 28 16.17 -19.04 2.28
CA THR A 28 16.77 -18.35 3.44
C THR A 28 16.74 -19.20 4.69
N GLY A 29 15.66 -19.96 4.93
CA GLY A 29 15.53 -20.86 6.06
C GLY A 29 16.58 -21.99 6.06
N VAL A 30 16.78 -22.65 4.91
CA VAL A 30 17.82 -23.66 4.75
C VAL A 30 19.21 -23.05 4.97
N THR A 31 19.48 -21.92 4.36
CA THR A 31 20.77 -21.21 4.53
C THR A 31 21.01 -20.84 5.99
N PHE A 32 19.99 -20.32 6.69
CA PHE A 32 20.05 -20.00 8.11
C PHE A 32 20.41 -21.23 8.95
N VAL A 33 19.74 -22.35 8.73
CA VAL A 33 20.01 -23.58 9.48
C VAL A 33 21.44 -24.07 9.22
N VAL A 34 21.89 -24.11 7.95
CA VAL A 34 23.25 -24.55 7.59
C VAL A 34 24.31 -23.67 8.26
N VAL A 35 24.17 -22.35 8.15
CA VAL A 35 25.12 -21.40 8.74
C VAL A 35 25.13 -21.49 10.27
N THR A 36 23.95 -21.62 10.89
CA THR A 36 23.84 -21.72 12.35
C THR A 36 24.47 -23.02 12.87
N VAL A 37 24.19 -24.14 12.21
CA VAL A 37 24.80 -25.43 12.60
C VAL A 37 26.32 -25.41 12.42
N ALA A 38 26.82 -24.88 11.31
CA ALA A 38 28.25 -24.72 11.09
C ALA A 38 28.89 -23.82 12.18
N PHE A 39 28.26 -22.67 12.47
CA PHE A 39 28.71 -21.73 13.50
C PHE A 39 28.78 -22.39 14.89
N LEU A 40 27.70 -23.03 15.32
CA LEU A 40 27.66 -23.73 16.59
C LEU A 40 28.69 -24.89 16.62
N GLY A 41 28.84 -25.62 15.52
CA GLY A 41 29.88 -26.63 15.38
C GLY A 41 31.29 -26.08 15.58
N PHE A 42 31.58 -24.93 14.96
CA PHE A 42 32.88 -24.25 15.13
C PHE A 42 33.11 -23.79 16.57
N LEU A 43 32.11 -23.28 17.27
CA LEU A 43 32.22 -22.91 18.69
C LEU A 43 32.59 -24.11 19.55
N VAL A 44 32.05 -25.28 19.30
CA VAL A 44 32.33 -26.51 20.04
C VAL A 44 33.70 -27.10 19.69
N VAL A 45 33.97 -27.20 18.36
CA VAL A 45 35.19 -27.86 17.85
C VAL A 45 36.43 -27.01 18.11
N TYR A 46 36.36 -25.69 17.90
CA TYR A 46 37.50 -24.79 18.01
C TYR A 46 37.56 -24.00 19.32
N ARG A 47 36.76 -24.36 20.31
CA ARG A 47 36.87 -23.77 21.65
C ARG A 47 38.28 -23.92 22.20
N ASP A 48 38.74 -22.94 22.97
CA ASP A 48 40.05 -22.97 23.63
C ASP A 48 40.16 -24.17 24.63
N ARG A 49 41.32 -24.84 24.59
CA ARG A 49 41.64 -25.97 25.48
C ARG A 49 43.12 -25.92 25.80
N PRO A 50 43.52 -26.25 27.07
CA PRO A 50 44.92 -26.33 27.46
C PRO A 50 45.71 -27.23 26.51
N GLY A 51 46.87 -26.74 26.02
CA GLY A 51 47.76 -27.47 25.12
C GLY A 51 47.40 -27.46 23.65
N ARG A 52 46.25 -26.88 23.26
CA ARG A 52 45.85 -26.74 21.84
C ARG A 52 46.30 -25.40 21.27
N ARG A 53 47.05 -25.43 20.18
CA ARG A 53 47.46 -24.23 19.45
C ARG A 53 46.61 -24.05 18.17
N ALA A 54 46.26 -22.81 17.84
CA ALA A 54 45.58 -22.48 16.61
C ALA A 54 46.48 -22.81 15.40
N ARG A 55 45.88 -23.40 14.36
CA ARG A 55 46.57 -23.62 13.07
C ARG A 55 46.34 -22.40 12.18
N PHE A 56 47.42 -21.87 11.68
CA PHE A 56 47.35 -20.77 10.70
C PHE A 56 46.90 -21.32 9.33
N THR A 57 45.95 -20.62 8.70
CA THR A 57 45.47 -20.95 7.35
C THR A 57 45.45 -19.69 6.47
N HIS A 58 45.75 -19.81 5.16
CA HIS A 58 45.75 -18.72 4.21
C HIS A 58 44.43 -18.49 3.50
N GLY A 59 43.36 -19.14 3.95
CA GLY A 59 42.05 -19.14 3.25
C GLY A 59 41.93 -20.33 2.28
N SER A 60 40.85 -20.32 1.49
CA SER A 60 40.56 -21.37 0.52
C SER A 60 39.85 -20.81 -0.70
N THR A 61 40.58 -20.59 -1.79
CA THR A 61 40.02 -20.08 -3.05
C THR A 61 38.82 -20.89 -3.57
N PRO A 62 38.82 -22.24 -3.49
CA PRO A 62 37.62 -23.00 -3.89
C PRO A 62 36.39 -22.66 -3.05
N LEU A 63 36.54 -22.50 -1.72
CA LEU A 63 35.42 -22.10 -0.87
C LEU A 63 34.95 -20.67 -1.21
N GLU A 64 35.87 -19.76 -1.47
CA GLU A 64 35.56 -18.38 -1.86
C GLU A 64 34.74 -18.34 -3.15
N ILE A 65 35.12 -19.14 -4.14
CA ILE A 65 34.36 -19.29 -5.37
C ILE A 65 32.95 -19.83 -5.10
N VAL A 66 32.83 -20.89 -4.30
CA VAL A 66 31.52 -21.52 -4.01
C VAL A 66 30.57 -20.55 -3.33
N TRP A 67 30.99 -19.87 -2.24
CA TRP A 67 30.08 -18.98 -1.53
C TRP A 67 29.80 -17.64 -2.25
N THR A 68 30.55 -17.34 -3.31
CA THR A 68 30.26 -16.20 -4.20
C THR A 68 29.34 -16.62 -5.34
N VAL A 69 29.68 -17.70 -6.03
CA VAL A 69 28.98 -18.10 -7.24
C VAL A 69 27.60 -18.68 -6.94
N VAL A 70 27.47 -19.53 -5.89
CA VAL A 70 26.17 -20.18 -5.59
C VAL A 70 25.10 -19.16 -5.21
N PRO A 71 25.31 -18.21 -4.27
CA PRO A 71 24.30 -17.19 -3.99
C PRO A 71 24.02 -16.28 -5.18
N SER A 72 25.05 -15.92 -5.96
CA SER A 72 24.87 -15.11 -7.17
C SER A 72 23.94 -15.78 -8.19
N LEU A 73 24.12 -17.07 -8.44
CA LEU A 73 23.25 -17.83 -9.33
C LEU A 73 21.81 -17.92 -8.78
N ILE A 74 21.65 -18.13 -7.48
CA ILE A 74 20.32 -18.10 -6.83
C ILE A 74 19.63 -16.77 -7.07
N LEU A 75 20.31 -15.64 -6.87
CA LEU A 75 19.74 -14.30 -7.10
C LEU A 75 19.37 -14.08 -8.56
N VAL A 76 20.20 -14.51 -9.51
CA VAL A 76 19.91 -14.44 -10.95
C VAL A 76 18.62 -15.25 -11.25
N VAL A 77 18.52 -16.48 -10.78
CA VAL A 77 17.33 -17.31 -10.97
C VAL A 77 16.09 -16.66 -10.37
N LEU A 78 16.17 -16.15 -9.14
CA LEU A 78 15.05 -15.45 -8.48
C LEU A 78 14.62 -14.22 -9.26
N THR A 79 15.54 -13.47 -9.85
CA THR A 79 15.24 -12.32 -10.70
C THR A 79 14.39 -12.73 -11.91
N PHE A 80 14.79 -13.78 -12.62
CA PHE A 80 14.02 -14.29 -13.77
C PHE A 80 12.66 -14.88 -13.38
N LEU A 81 12.56 -15.52 -12.21
CA LEU A 81 11.29 -16.06 -11.70
C LEU A 81 10.32 -14.96 -11.24
N SER A 82 10.81 -13.85 -10.70
CA SER A 82 9.98 -12.75 -10.21
C SER A 82 9.58 -11.74 -11.31
N ALA A 83 10.35 -11.64 -12.38
CA ALA A 83 10.14 -10.65 -13.44
C ALA A 83 8.73 -10.69 -14.08
N PRO A 84 8.13 -11.85 -14.39
CA PRO A 84 6.77 -11.91 -14.95
C PRO A 84 5.71 -11.36 -13.99
N ALA A 85 5.79 -11.71 -12.69
CA ALA A 85 4.88 -11.22 -11.68
C ALA A 85 5.03 -9.70 -11.49
N TRP A 86 6.27 -9.21 -11.42
CA TRP A 86 6.56 -7.77 -11.36
C TRP A 86 5.98 -7.01 -12.55
N SER A 87 6.24 -7.51 -13.77
CA SER A 87 5.77 -6.87 -15.01
C SER A 87 4.23 -6.79 -15.03
N ARG A 88 3.55 -7.88 -14.68
CA ARG A 88 2.08 -7.92 -14.66
C ARG A 88 1.47 -7.00 -13.60
N ILE A 89 2.06 -6.93 -12.42
CA ILE A 89 1.47 -6.23 -11.27
C ILE A 89 1.86 -4.74 -11.27
N LYS A 90 3.14 -4.41 -11.61
CA LYS A 90 3.69 -3.07 -11.41
C LYS A 90 3.92 -2.28 -12.70
N MET A 91 4.07 -2.94 -13.84
CA MET A 91 4.40 -2.25 -15.10
C MET A 91 3.15 -1.87 -15.92
N SER A 92 2.00 -2.46 -15.62
CA SER A 92 0.77 -2.19 -16.35
C SER A 92 -0.45 -2.20 -15.43
N VAL A 93 -1.25 -1.15 -15.48
CA VAL A 93 -2.58 -1.12 -14.86
C VAL A 93 -3.58 -1.65 -15.89
N PRO A 94 -4.33 -2.73 -15.59
CA PRO A 94 -5.37 -3.22 -16.49
C PRO A 94 -6.43 -2.14 -16.77
N PRO A 95 -7.06 -2.14 -17.96
CA PRO A 95 -8.13 -1.23 -18.25
C PRO A 95 -9.27 -1.35 -17.23
N THR A 96 -9.70 -0.24 -16.66
CA THR A 96 -10.84 -0.18 -15.74
C THR A 96 -11.43 1.21 -15.73
N ASP A 97 -12.73 1.26 -15.52
CA ASP A 97 -13.52 2.47 -15.26
C ASP A 97 -13.68 2.75 -13.75
N PHE A 98 -13.21 1.81 -12.90
CA PHE A 98 -13.29 1.96 -11.46
C PHE A 98 -11.98 2.54 -10.90
N VAL A 99 -12.00 3.85 -10.69
CA VAL A 99 -10.83 4.61 -10.22
C VAL A 99 -11.17 5.28 -8.89
N VAL A 100 -10.25 5.22 -7.94
CA VAL A 100 -10.32 5.95 -6.67
C VAL A 100 -9.01 6.71 -6.46
N GLU A 101 -9.12 7.89 -5.87
CA GLU A 101 -7.95 8.64 -5.42
C GLU A 101 -7.74 8.39 -3.92
N VAL A 102 -6.51 8.08 -3.52
CA VAL A 102 -6.14 7.91 -2.12
C VAL A 102 -5.08 8.94 -1.76
N THR A 103 -5.41 9.85 -0.86
CA THR A 103 -4.48 10.84 -0.33
C THR A 103 -4.11 10.49 1.10
N ALA A 104 -2.82 10.22 1.33
CA ALA A 104 -2.26 10.02 2.65
C ALA A 104 -2.01 11.36 3.35
N LYS A 105 -2.31 11.43 4.63
CA LYS A 105 -2.03 12.55 5.52
C LYS A 105 -1.77 12.03 6.92
N GLN A 106 -0.95 12.73 7.72
CA GLN A 106 -0.73 12.41 9.13
C GLN A 106 -2.02 12.66 9.94
N PHE A 107 -2.80 11.70 10.42
CA PHE A 107 -2.57 10.24 10.37
C PHE A 107 -3.84 9.54 9.90
N ASN A 108 -4.28 9.82 8.70
CA ASN A 108 -5.48 9.24 8.09
C ASN A 108 -5.32 9.01 6.58
N TRP A 109 -6.23 8.24 6.03
CA TRP A 109 -6.37 7.98 4.61
C TRP A 109 -7.63 8.67 4.09
N GLN A 110 -7.49 9.58 3.15
CA GLN A 110 -8.62 10.21 2.45
C GLN A 110 -8.85 9.44 1.15
N VAL A 111 -10.01 8.81 1.03
CA VAL A 111 -10.41 8.03 -0.14
C VAL A 111 -11.48 8.80 -0.88
N THR A 112 -11.15 9.27 -2.08
CA THR A 112 -12.03 10.09 -2.91
C THR A 112 -12.55 9.28 -4.09
N TYR A 113 -13.86 9.30 -4.27
CA TYR A 113 -14.56 8.77 -5.43
C TYR A 113 -14.96 9.93 -6.34
N PRO A 114 -14.77 9.79 -7.66
CA PRO A 114 -15.21 10.84 -8.58
C PRO A 114 -16.74 10.92 -8.60
N GLY A 115 -17.24 12.12 -8.78
CA GLY A 115 -18.64 12.37 -8.99
C GLY A 115 -19.15 11.84 -10.35
N PRO A 116 -20.40 12.16 -10.72
CA PRO A 116 -20.99 11.76 -12.00
C PRO A 116 -20.22 12.25 -13.23
N ASP A 117 -19.41 13.29 -13.11
CA ASP A 117 -18.57 13.81 -14.20
C ASP A 117 -17.31 12.95 -14.45
N GLY A 118 -17.00 12.00 -13.58
CA GLY A 118 -15.86 11.09 -13.65
C GLY A 118 -14.50 11.76 -13.48
N LYS A 119 -14.46 12.99 -12.96
CA LYS A 119 -13.23 13.77 -12.76
C LYS A 119 -12.96 13.94 -11.28
N PHE A 120 -11.69 13.97 -10.91
CA PHE A 120 -11.26 14.31 -9.55
C PHE A 120 -10.98 15.80 -9.39
N GLY A 121 -11.16 16.33 -8.20
CA GLY A 121 -10.96 17.73 -7.86
C GLY A 121 -12.18 18.61 -8.16
N THR A 122 -13.35 18.02 -8.29
CA THR A 122 -14.62 18.71 -8.57
C THR A 122 -15.54 18.73 -7.33
N ALA A 123 -16.56 19.57 -7.34
CA ALA A 123 -17.43 19.77 -6.18
C ALA A 123 -18.35 18.58 -5.89
N ASP A 124 -18.49 17.67 -6.84
CA ASP A 124 -19.30 16.46 -6.74
C ASP A 124 -18.52 15.22 -6.31
N ASP A 125 -17.22 15.36 -6.03
CA ASP A 125 -16.39 14.31 -5.46
C ASP A 125 -16.86 13.93 -4.05
N LYS A 126 -16.83 12.63 -3.75
CA LYS A 126 -17.10 12.14 -2.39
C LYS A 126 -15.83 11.62 -1.75
N THR A 127 -15.41 12.26 -0.66
CA THR A 127 -14.25 11.82 0.14
C THR A 127 -14.71 11.15 1.42
N LEU A 128 -14.20 9.95 1.69
CA LEU A 128 -14.35 9.21 2.92
C LEU A 128 -13.03 9.21 3.69
N LEU A 129 -13.12 9.22 5.02
CA LEU A 129 -11.96 9.13 5.90
C LEU A 129 -11.81 7.71 6.44
N ASP A 130 -10.63 7.12 6.22
CA ASP A 130 -10.25 5.81 6.73
C ASP A 130 -11.19 4.66 6.32
N GLU A 131 -11.94 4.87 5.25
CA GLU A 131 -12.84 3.86 4.68
C GLU A 131 -12.74 3.85 3.16
N MET A 132 -12.61 2.64 2.59
CA MET A 132 -12.64 2.38 1.16
C MET A 132 -13.66 1.32 0.84
N HIS A 133 -14.54 1.55 -0.10
CA HIS A 133 -15.57 0.61 -0.54
C HIS A 133 -15.36 0.24 -2.00
N VAL A 134 -15.26 -1.05 -2.31
CA VAL A 134 -15.03 -1.55 -3.65
C VAL A 134 -15.93 -2.74 -3.98
N PRO A 135 -16.32 -2.95 -5.24
CA PRO A 135 -16.98 -4.17 -5.66
C PRO A 135 -15.96 -5.31 -5.85
N VAL A 136 -16.33 -6.52 -5.45
CA VAL A 136 -15.57 -7.75 -5.74
C VAL A 136 -15.55 -8.05 -7.23
N GLY A 137 -14.43 -8.58 -7.73
CA GLY A 137 -14.27 -8.99 -9.13
C GLY A 137 -14.13 -7.81 -10.11
N LYS A 138 -13.85 -6.61 -9.60
CA LYS A 138 -13.49 -5.45 -10.41
C LYS A 138 -12.05 -5.03 -10.16
N VAL A 139 -11.34 -4.69 -11.23
CA VAL A 139 -10.04 -4.04 -11.13
C VAL A 139 -10.24 -2.64 -10.56
N VAL A 140 -9.64 -2.38 -9.41
CA VAL A 140 -9.64 -1.08 -8.74
C VAL A 140 -8.32 -0.39 -9.03
N ARG A 141 -8.37 0.71 -9.78
CA ARG A 141 -7.23 1.60 -9.95
C ARG A 141 -7.19 2.59 -8.80
N VAL A 142 -6.03 2.69 -8.16
CA VAL A 142 -5.75 3.65 -7.07
C VAL A 142 -4.77 4.68 -7.58
N ASN A 143 -5.18 5.94 -7.59
CA ASN A 143 -4.27 7.07 -7.77
C ASN A 143 -3.81 7.51 -6.37
N LEU A 144 -2.59 7.11 -6.00
CA LEU A 144 -2.04 7.29 -4.66
C LEU A 144 -1.13 8.50 -4.58
N LYS A 145 -1.36 9.35 -3.59
CA LYS A 145 -0.55 10.54 -3.32
C LYS A 145 -0.42 10.82 -1.82
N SER A 146 0.55 11.62 -1.43
CA SER A 146 0.72 12.09 -0.06
C SER A 146 0.68 13.61 -0.01
N GLN A 147 0.06 14.14 1.05
CA GLN A 147 -0.06 15.57 1.31
C GLN A 147 1.13 16.12 2.12
N ASP A 148 1.82 15.28 2.90
CA ASP A 148 2.83 15.70 3.88
C ASP A 148 4.14 14.90 3.82
N VAL A 149 4.18 13.69 4.36
CA VAL A 149 5.36 12.82 4.44
C VAL A 149 5.15 11.52 3.64
N ILE A 150 6.15 10.64 3.61
CA ILE A 150 5.99 9.33 3.01
C ILE A 150 5.11 8.47 3.93
N HIS A 151 4.12 7.81 3.32
CA HIS A 151 3.28 6.77 3.90
C HIS A 151 3.33 5.53 3.00
N SER A 152 2.75 4.42 3.42
CA SER A 152 2.60 3.26 2.55
C SER A 152 1.21 2.66 2.70
N PHE A 153 0.44 2.70 1.61
CA PHE A 153 -0.89 2.13 1.52
C PHE A 153 -0.77 0.61 1.35
N PHE A 154 -1.16 -0.12 2.38
CA PHE A 154 -0.96 -1.57 2.45
C PHE A 154 -2.26 -2.31 2.72
N ILE A 155 -2.60 -3.26 1.86
CA ILE A 155 -3.74 -4.18 2.03
C ILE A 155 -3.15 -5.60 2.14
N PRO A 156 -2.86 -6.09 3.37
CA PRO A 156 -2.19 -7.39 3.57
C PRO A 156 -2.88 -8.56 2.88
N ASN A 157 -4.21 -8.60 2.96
CA ASN A 157 -5.02 -9.64 2.33
C ASN A 157 -4.99 -9.61 0.80
N ALA A 158 -4.76 -8.44 0.20
CA ALA A 158 -4.61 -8.30 -1.25
C ALA A 158 -3.16 -8.47 -1.74
N ARG A 159 -2.18 -8.59 -0.84
CA ARG A 159 -0.75 -8.51 -1.18
C ARG A 159 -0.39 -7.21 -1.91
N PHE A 160 -1.21 -6.18 -1.71
CA PHE A 160 -1.01 -4.86 -2.30
C PHE A 160 -0.25 -3.95 -1.32
N LYS A 161 0.86 -3.38 -1.75
CA LYS A 161 1.61 -2.37 -0.99
C LYS A 161 2.20 -1.35 -1.96
N GLN A 162 1.96 -0.07 -1.69
CA GLN A 162 2.55 1.01 -2.45
C GLN A 162 2.80 2.23 -1.57
N ASP A 163 3.99 2.80 -1.68
CA ASP A 163 4.35 4.01 -0.96
C ASP A 163 3.68 5.23 -1.59
N ALA A 164 3.09 6.08 -0.73
CA ALA A 164 2.56 7.38 -1.06
C ALA A 164 3.65 8.44 -0.82
N VAL A 165 4.16 9.03 -1.89
CA VAL A 165 5.31 9.93 -1.85
C VAL A 165 4.85 11.36 -2.11
N PRO A 166 5.22 12.35 -1.27
CA PRO A 166 4.89 13.75 -1.49
C PRO A 166 5.34 14.26 -2.86
N GLY A 167 4.48 15.00 -3.53
CA GLY A 167 4.77 15.56 -4.85
C GLY A 167 4.71 14.55 -6.01
N ARG A 168 4.30 13.30 -5.76
CA ARG A 168 4.09 12.27 -6.80
C ARG A 168 2.67 11.72 -6.72
N GLU A 169 2.11 11.46 -7.89
CA GLU A 169 0.90 10.66 -8.04
C GLU A 169 1.32 9.31 -8.67
N ILE A 170 0.96 8.22 -8.00
CA ILE A 170 1.36 6.86 -8.39
C ILE A 170 0.09 6.08 -8.66
N ALA A 171 -0.06 5.60 -9.90
CA ALA A 171 -1.19 4.77 -10.29
C ALA A 171 -0.84 3.30 -10.10
N GLU A 172 -1.64 2.61 -9.33
CA GLU A 172 -1.52 1.18 -9.04
C GLU A 172 -2.89 0.52 -9.08
N TRP A 173 -2.94 -0.80 -8.96
CA TRP A 173 -4.19 -1.53 -9.03
C TRP A 173 -4.22 -2.76 -8.15
N PHE A 174 -5.43 -3.13 -7.76
CA PHE A 174 -5.72 -4.43 -7.17
C PHE A 174 -7.12 -4.91 -7.59
N GLU A 175 -7.39 -6.18 -7.38
CA GLU A 175 -8.71 -6.78 -7.58
C GLU A 175 -8.99 -7.75 -6.44
N ILE A 176 -10.10 -7.50 -5.72
CA ILE A 176 -10.51 -8.34 -4.60
C ILE A 176 -11.46 -9.42 -5.09
N THR A 177 -11.18 -10.66 -4.70
CA THR A 177 -11.94 -11.85 -5.13
C THR A 177 -13.00 -12.32 -4.14
N LYS A 178 -12.97 -11.81 -2.90
CA LYS A 178 -13.85 -12.27 -1.82
C LYS A 178 -14.47 -11.09 -1.06
N PRO A 179 -15.79 -11.07 -0.85
CA PRO A 179 -16.42 -10.05 -0.04
C PRO A 179 -15.92 -10.10 1.41
N GLY A 180 -15.79 -8.94 2.05
CA GLY A 180 -15.35 -8.86 3.43
C GLY A 180 -14.85 -7.48 3.84
N LYS A 181 -14.38 -7.38 5.07
CA LYS A 181 -13.74 -6.21 5.65
C LYS A 181 -12.27 -6.49 5.89
N TYR A 182 -11.40 -5.71 5.30
CA TYR A 182 -9.94 -5.91 5.33
C TYR A 182 -9.24 -4.67 5.88
N GLU A 183 -8.20 -4.89 6.67
CA GLU A 183 -7.42 -3.81 7.27
C GLU A 183 -6.47 -3.18 6.24
N VAL A 184 -6.30 -1.86 6.34
CA VAL A 184 -5.40 -1.06 5.50
C VAL A 184 -4.50 -0.21 6.39
N PRO A 185 -3.47 -0.81 7.04
CA PRO A 185 -2.53 -0.08 7.86
C PRO A 185 -1.57 0.75 7.01
N CYS A 186 -1.01 1.80 7.62
CA CYS A 186 0.17 2.47 7.09
C CYS A 186 1.41 1.59 7.33
N ALA A 187 2.16 1.29 6.27
CA ALA A 187 3.33 0.40 6.32
C ALA A 187 4.67 1.13 6.09
N GLU A 188 4.70 2.46 6.27
CA GLU A 188 5.92 3.28 6.27
C GLU A 188 5.87 4.29 7.41
N LEU A 189 6.96 4.40 8.18
CA LEU A 189 7.01 5.26 9.35
C LEU A 189 6.76 6.73 8.97
N CYS A 190 5.60 7.24 9.33
CA CYS A 190 5.12 8.57 8.95
C CYS A 190 5.07 9.59 10.10
N GLY A 191 5.46 9.21 11.31
CA GLY A 191 5.49 10.07 12.48
C GLY A 191 4.89 9.45 13.73
N PHE A 192 4.58 10.27 14.74
CA PHE A 192 4.15 9.82 16.07
C PHE A 192 2.87 8.96 16.05
N GLY A 193 1.90 9.28 15.20
CA GLY A 193 0.64 8.55 15.07
C GLY A 193 0.67 7.36 14.11
N HIS A 194 1.85 6.98 13.59
CA HIS A 194 2.01 5.90 12.60
C HIS A 194 1.33 4.59 12.99
N SER A 195 1.49 4.13 14.22
CA SER A 195 0.92 2.86 14.69
C SER A 195 -0.60 2.84 14.75
N GLY A 196 -1.24 4.01 14.83
CA GLY A 196 -2.68 4.18 14.82
C GLY A 196 -3.28 4.47 13.43
N MET A 197 -2.44 4.80 12.45
CA MET A 197 -2.89 5.16 11.10
C MET A 197 -3.33 3.93 10.32
N LYS A 198 -4.63 3.75 10.18
CA LYS A 198 -5.23 2.65 9.42
C LYS A 198 -6.60 3.01 8.87
N ALA A 199 -6.94 2.39 7.75
CA ALA A 199 -8.27 2.41 7.15
C ALA A 199 -8.87 1.00 7.08
N TRP A 200 -10.10 0.92 6.63
CA TRP A 200 -10.80 -0.32 6.34
C TRP A 200 -11.23 -0.37 4.89
N LEU A 201 -10.90 -1.47 4.23
CA LEU A 201 -11.41 -1.80 2.90
C LEU A 201 -12.65 -2.69 3.06
N TYR A 202 -13.80 -2.22 2.59
CA TYR A 202 -15.05 -2.97 2.51
C TYR A 202 -15.23 -3.47 1.07
N ALA A 203 -15.04 -4.75 0.85
CA ALA A 203 -15.26 -5.40 -0.43
C ALA A 203 -16.69 -5.95 -0.46
N HIS A 204 -17.52 -5.42 -1.35
CA HIS A 204 -18.93 -5.74 -1.47
C HIS A 204 -19.21 -6.68 -2.63
N THR A 205 -20.31 -7.43 -2.56
CA THR A 205 -20.88 -8.02 -3.76
C THR A 205 -21.30 -6.90 -4.74
N ALA A 206 -21.50 -7.22 -6.00
CA ALA A 206 -21.90 -6.20 -6.99
C ALA A 206 -23.23 -5.50 -6.59
N GLU A 207 -24.18 -6.25 -6.03
CA GLU A 207 -25.48 -5.76 -5.58
C GLU A 207 -25.33 -4.85 -4.35
N ASP A 208 -24.56 -5.29 -3.34
CA ASP A 208 -24.34 -4.51 -2.12
C ASP A 208 -23.57 -3.24 -2.42
N TYR A 209 -22.57 -3.31 -3.34
CA TYR A 209 -21.84 -2.12 -3.78
C TYR A 209 -22.77 -1.12 -4.46
N ALA A 210 -23.64 -1.59 -5.38
CA ALA A 210 -24.58 -0.70 -6.08
C ALA A 210 -25.54 0.01 -5.10
N ARG A 211 -26.00 -0.69 -4.06
CA ARG A 211 -26.83 -0.12 -3.01
C ARG A 211 -26.07 0.92 -2.19
N TRP A 212 -24.88 0.54 -1.70
CA TRP A 212 -24.03 1.44 -0.95
C TRP A 212 -23.67 2.71 -1.76
N ALA A 213 -23.28 2.56 -3.02
CA ALA A 213 -22.95 3.67 -3.90
C ALA A 213 -24.13 4.61 -4.16
N ALA A 214 -25.34 4.04 -4.33
CA ALA A 214 -26.57 4.82 -4.48
C ALA A 214 -26.92 5.65 -3.24
N GLU A 215 -26.57 5.18 -2.05
CA GLU A 215 -26.81 5.87 -0.78
C GLU A 215 -25.73 6.89 -0.43
N ASN A 216 -24.44 6.61 -0.78
CA ASN A 216 -23.31 7.35 -0.26
C ASN A 216 -22.58 8.21 -1.32
N LEU A 217 -22.63 7.82 -2.61
CA LEU A 217 -21.93 8.52 -3.68
C LEU A 217 -22.84 9.44 -4.49
N ARG A 218 -24.14 9.55 -4.16
CA ARG A 218 -24.98 10.58 -4.76
C ARG A 218 -24.47 11.94 -4.28
N ALA A 219 -24.22 12.85 -5.21
CA ALA A 219 -23.99 14.25 -4.87
C ALA A 219 -25.15 14.72 -3.99
N GLU A 220 -24.87 15.23 -2.80
CA GLU A 220 -25.85 16.02 -2.06
C GLU A 220 -26.26 17.15 -3.02
N ALA A 221 -27.53 17.18 -3.40
CA ALA A 221 -28.04 18.31 -4.19
C ALA A 221 -27.66 19.57 -3.39
N ALA A 222 -26.85 20.42 -3.98
CA ALA A 222 -26.44 21.68 -3.36
C ALA A 222 -27.69 22.32 -2.78
N PRO A 223 -27.70 22.76 -1.49
CA PRO A 223 -28.85 23.43 -0.92
C PRO A 223 -29.20 24.58 -1.85
N ALA A 224 -30.47 24.58 -2.29
CA ALA A 224 -30.97 25.61 -3.21
C ALA A 224 -30.52 26.96 -2.66
N ALA A 225 -29.72 27.71 -3.42
CA ALA A 225 -29.26 29.01 -3.02
C ALA A 225 -30.46 29.84 -2.58
N GLU A 226 -30.55 30.19 -1.30
CA GLU A 226 -31.59 31.11 -0.83
C GLU A 226 -31.58 32.33 -1.75
N PRO A 227 -32.74 32.78 -2.24
CA PRO A 227 -32.81 33.95 -3.11
C PRO A 227 -32.25 35.12 -2.30
N ARG A 228 -31.12 35.66 -2.75
CA ARG A 228 -30.55 36.90 -2.19
C ARG A 228 -31.65 37.94 -2.24
N THR A 229 -32.24 38.24 -1.10
CA THR A 229 -33.12 39.40 -0.94
C THR A 229 -32.30 40.63 -1.31
N ALA A 230 -32.72 41.28 -2.40
CA ALA A 230 -32.08 42.50 -2.86
C ALA A 230 -32.07 43.54 -1.70
N ALA A 231 -30.91 43.86 -1.24
CA ALA A 231 -30.72 44.97 -0.27
C ALA A 231 -31.18 46.28 -0.98
N GLY A 232 -32.21 46.85 -0.47
CA GLY A 232 -32.72 48.14 -0.96
C GLY A 232 -31.66 49.25 -0.90
N PRO A 233 -31.85 50.35 -1.68
CA PRO A 233 -30.83 51.39 -1.83
C PRO A 233 -30.59 52.10 -0.51
N LYS A 234 -29.34 52.22 -0.09
CA LYS A 234 -28.90 53.04 1.02
C LYS A 234 -29.18 54.51 0.69
N ALA A 235 -30.00 55.16 1.51
CA ALA A 235 -30.25 56.59 1.50
C ALA A 235 -28.93 57.36 1.71
N ASP A 236 -28.73 58.35 0.82
CA ASP A 236 -27.62 59.30 0.82
C ASP A 236 -27.85 60.33 1.96
N ASP A 237 -27.05 60.28 3.01
CA ASP A 237 -27.06 61.32 4.06
C ASP A 237 -25.90 62.34 3.81
N LYS A 238 -26.26 63.39 3.06
CA LYS A 238 -25.47 64.62 3.01
C LYS A 238 -25.81 65.51 4.18
N ARG A 239 -24.93 65.60 5.14
CA ARG A 239 -24.71 66.78 6.04
C ARG A 239 -23.36 66.58 6.75
N GLY A 240 -22.47 67.52 6.79
CA GLY A 240 -22.48 68.97 6.73
C GLY A 240 -21.11 69.39 7.20
N LYS A 241 -20.63 70.44 6.57
CA LYS A 241 -19.42 71.18 6.91
C LYS A 241 -19.34 71.57 8.42
N ALA A 242 -18.13 71.62 8.99
CA ALA A 242 -17.59 72.87 9.56
C ALA A 242 -16.20 72.59 10.23
N THR A 243 -15.20 73.23 9.71
CA THR A 243 -14.20 74.16 10.34
C THR A 243 -13.66 73.83 11.74
N ARG A 244 -12.42 73.42 11.86
CA ARG A 244 -11.26 74.23 12.32
C ARG A 244 -9.99 73.40 12.28
#